data_03d96f04d7adca76a908ec28703dba25
#
_entry.id   03d96f04d7adca76a908ec28703dba25
#
_cell.length_a   1.000
_cell.length_b   1.000
_cell.length_c   1.000
_cell.angle_alpha   90.00
_cell.angle_beta   90.00
_cell.angle_gamma   90.00
#
_symmetry.space_group_name_H-M   'P 1'
#
loop_
_entity.id
_entity.type
_entity.pdbx_description
1 polymer ?
#
loop_
_entity_poly.entity_id
_entity_poly.type
_entity_poly.pdbx_seq_one_letter_code
_entity_poly.pdbx_strand_id
1 'polypeptide(L)'
;EMERVHWAYVTVHSPCQLANPVLVHEKSYIDGKWVNALNGQTQPVYNKATNEVLAEVVDQGRQDTEMAIKAAEEAFQTWSKTTPHERHNYLLALFAKIQENAEDFARLIVAENGKAISDARGEVNYANSYVQWFAEEALRIQGYTTPSPNPSNRTTVIRQPVGVAALIAPWNFPLAMITRKVAPALAAGCTTVVKAPHEAPLSALALAYLAEEAGIPKGVINVLVSSRGKNESEMGKALCESTLVDKLSSVSYTHLTLPTICSV
;
A
#
# COMPACT_ATOMS: atom_id res chain seq x y z
N GLU A 1 -38.72 9.56 -15.28
CA GLU A 1 -38.52 8.11 -15.07
C GLU A 1 -37.07 7.89 -14.71
N MET A 2 -36.78 7.77 -13.40
CA MET A 2 -35.46 7.38 -12.90
C MET A 2 -35.41 5.86 -12.79
N GLU A 3 -34.62 5.21 -13.63
CA GLU A 3 -34.35 3.79 -13.50
C GLU A 3 -33.62 3.54 -12.16
N ARG A 4 -34.32 2.89 -11.25
CA ARG A 4 -33.72 2.33 -10.03
C ARG A 4 -32.83 1.15 -10.44
N VAL A 5 -31.50 1.35 -10.43
CA VAL A 5 -30.56 0.25 -10.51
C VAL A 5 -30.75 -0.61 -9.26
N HIS A 6 -31.37 -1.78 -9.44
CA HIS A 6 -31.49 -2.79 -8.40
C HIS A 6 -30.10 -3.42 -8.20
N TRP A 7 -29.37 -2.96 -7.18
CA TRP A 7 -28.28 -3.73 -6.62
C TRP A 7 -28.87 -4.98 -5.97
N ALA A 8 -28.70 -6.12 -6.63
CA ALA A 8 -28.97 -7.40 -6.00
C ALA A 8 -27.99 -7.52 -4.82
N TYR A 9 -28.51 -7.36 -3.60
CA TYR A 9 -27.82 -7.76 -2.40
C TYR A 9 -27.61 -9.28 -2.47
N VAL A 10 -26.47 -9.72 -2.98
CA VAL A 10 -25.95 -11.02 -2.65
C VAL A 10 -25.63 -10.92 -1.16
N THR A 11 -26.41 -11.56 -0.34
CA THR A 11 -26.11 -11.80 1.07
C THR A 11 -24.91 -12.74 1.12
N VAL A 12 -23.72 -12.20 0.83
CA VAL A 12 -22.48 -12.84 1.20
C VAL A 12 -22.47 -12.79 2.72
N HIS A 13 -22.63 -13.92 3.38
CA HIS A 13 -22.27 -14.04 4.78
C HIS A 13 -20.79 -13.67 4.83
N SER A 14 -20.49 -12.44 5.24
CA SER A 14 -19.11 -11.99 5.38
C SER A 14 -18.43 -12.90 6.39
N PRO A 15 -17.46 -13.72 5.99
CA PRO A 15 -16.81 -14.67 6.89
C PRO A 15 -16.10 -14.00 8.07
N CYS A 16 -15.99 -12.67 8.03
CA CYS A 16 -15.36 -11.84 9.07
C CYS A 16 -16.35 -11.04 9.92
N GLN A 17 -17.69 -11.10 9.66
CA GLN A 17 -18.70 -10.29 10.33
C GLN A 17 -18.38 -8.78 10.36
N LEU A 18 -17.94 -8.23 9.24
CA LEU A 18 -17.61 -6.81 9.10
C LEU A 18 -18.89 -5.96 9.05
N ALA A 19 -18.86 -4.79 9.68
CA ALA A 19 -19.91 -3.78 9.54
C ALA A 19 -19.87 -3.15 8.14
N ASN A 20 -18.67 -2.99 7.58
CA ASN A 20 -18.43 -2.53 6.21
C ASN A 20 -17.86 -3.67 5.34
N PRO A 21 -18.72 -4.51 4.71
CA PRO A 21 -18.26 -5.64 3.90
C PRO A 21 -17.52 -5.22 2.63
N VAL A 22 -17.62 -3.96 2.22
CA VAL A 22 -16.90 -3.42 1.05
C VAL A 22 -15.38 -3.41 1.26
N LEU A 23 -14.89 -3.54 2.50
CA LEU A 23 -13.45 -3.66 2.77
C LEU A 23 -12.83 -4.95 2.23
N VAL A 24 -13.62 -5.98 1.92
CA VAL A 24 -13.11 -7.22 1.33
C VAL A 24 -13.08 -7.08 -0.18
N HIS A 25 -11.89 -6.91 -0.73
CA HIS A 25 -11.65 -6.85 -2.17
C HIS A 25 -10.90 -8.09 -2.64
N GLU A 26 -11.27 -8.58 -3.82
CA GLU A 26 -10.66 -9.75 -4.46
C GLU A 26 -9.69 -9.38 -5.59
N LYS A 27 -9.73 -8.13 -6.03
CA LYS A 27 -8.93 -7.59 -7.13
C LYS A 27 -7.81 -6.70 -6.59
N SER A 28 -6.74 -6.60 -7.34
CA SER A 28 -5.67 -5.64 -7.07
C SER A 28 -6.06 -4.22 -7.48
N TYR A 29 -5.45 -3.24 -6.85
CA TYR A 29 -5.73 -1.82 -7.12
C TYR A 29 -4.57 -1.21 -7.90
N ILE A 30 -4.80 -0.87 -9.17
CA ILE A 30 -3.81 -0.27 -10.07
C ILE A 30 -4.43 0.90 -10.81
N ASP A 31 -3.75 2.05 -10.84
CA ASP A 31 -4.18 3.27 -11.53
C ASP A 31 -5.63 3.70 -11.20
N GLY A 32 -6.00 3.61 -9.93
CA GLY A 32 -7.37 3.96 -9.50
C GLY A 32 -8.44 2.96 -9.97
N LYS A 33 -8.07 1.72 -10.28
CA LYS A 33 -8.99 0.69 -10.75
C LYS A 33 -8.75 -0.64 -10.05
N TRP A 34 -9.85 -1.35 -9.80
CA TRP A 34 -9.83 -2.72 -9.32
C TRP A 34 -9.72 -3.69 -10.50
N VAL A 35 -8.56 -4.31 -10.65
CA VAL A 35 -8.20 -5.11 -11.84
C VAL A 35 -8.01 -6.58 -11.52
N ASN A 36 -8.39 -7.44 -12.46
CA ASN A 36 -8.06 -8.86 -12.44
C ASN A 36 -6.59 -9.08 -12.81
N ALA A 37 -6.04 -10.25 -12.47
CA ALA A 37 -4.74 -10.67 -12.97
C ALA A 37 -4.80 -10.89 -14.49
N LEU A 38 -3.77 -10.46 -15.23
CA LEU A 38 -3.70 -10.64 -16.69
C LEU A 38 -3.69 -12.11 -17.10
N ASN A 39 -3.17 -12.98 -16.26
CA ASN A 39 -3.17 -14.44 -16.47
C ASN A 39 -4.51 -15.10 -16.11
N GLY A 40 -5.48 -14.36 -15.56
CA GLY A 40 -6.78 -14.85 -15.12
C GLY A 40 -6.74 -15.76 -13.89
N GLN A 41 -5.60 -15.88 -13.20
CA GLN A 41 -5.45 -16.73 -12.03
C GLN A 41 -5.93 -16.05 -10.75
N THR A 42 -6.42 -16.87 -9.83
CA THR A 42 -6.82 -16.47 -8.47
C THR A 42 -6.19 -17.40 -7.44
N GLN A 43 -6.23 -16.97 -6.18
CA GLN A 43 -5.81 -17.77 -5.04
C GLN A 43 -6.78 -17.59 -3.88
N PRO A 44 -7.08 -18.64 -3.11
CA PRO A 44 -7.91 -18.52 -1.93
C PRO A 44 -7.13 -17.92 -0.75
N VAL A 45 -7.78 -17.01 -0.04
CA VAL A 45 -7.35 -16.53 1.27
C VAL A 45 -8.16 -17.25 2.34
N TYR A 46 -7.48 -17.87 3.29
CA TYR A 46 -8.13 -18.69 4.31
C TYR A 46 -8.18 -17.97 5.66
N ASN A 47 -9.28 -18.19 6.37
CA ASN A 47 -9.36 -17.91 7.79
C ASN A 47 -8.38 -18.83 8.53
N LYS A 48 -7.43 -18.26 9.25
CA LYS A 48 -6.36 -19.03 9.89
C LYS A 48 -6.84 -19.84 11.10
N ALA A 49 -8.01 -19.53 11.66
CA ALA A 49 -8.60 -20.27 12.77
C ALA A 49 -9.53 -21.41 12.31
N THR A 50 -10.34 -21.19 11.25
CA THR A 50 -11.37 -22.13 10.81
C THR A 50 -11.00 -22.86 9.53
N ASN A 51 -9.98 -22.40 8.79
CA ASN A 51 -9.58 -22.86 7.47
C ASN A 51 -10.68 -22.73 6.39
N GLU A 52 -11.66 -21.88 6.63
CA GLU A 52 -12.68 -21.50 5.63
C GLU A 52 -12.10 -20.47 4.67
N VAL A 53 -12.56 -20.48 3.42
CA VAL A 53 -12.19 -19.46 2.42
C VAL A 53 -12.85 -18.15 2.78
N LEU A 54 -12.04 -17.09 2.94
CA LEU A 54 -12.48 -15.72 3.19
C LEU A 54 -12.80 -14.98 1.89
N ALA A 55 -11.94 -15.17 0.88
CA ALA A 55 -12.04 -14.51 -0.42
C ALA A 55 -11.18 -15.25 -1.45
N GLU A 56 -11.50 -15.09 -2.73
CA GLU A 56 -10.70 -15.53 -3.87
C GLU A 56 -10.00 -14.32 -4.50
N VAL A 57 -8.77 -14.06 -4.11
CA VAL A 57 -8.01 -12.90 -4.61
C VAL A 57 -7.24 -13.23 -5.88
N VAL A 58 -6.96 -12.23 -6.69
CA VAL A 58 -6.14 -12.35 -7.92
C VAL A 58 -4.73 -12.86 -7.62
N ASP A 59 -4.13 -13.59 -8.57
CA ASP A 59 -2.74 -14.04 -8.51
C ASP A 59 -1.93 -13.41 -9.66
N GLN A 60 -1.36 -12.26 -9.39
CA GLN A 60 -0.67 -11.41 -10.36
C GLN A 60 0.81 -11.78 -10.49
N GLY A 61 1.36 -11.47 -11.68
CA GLY A 61 2.75 -11.75 -12.01
C GLY A 61 3.52 -10.53 -12.48
N ARG A 62 4.58 -10.77 -13.25
CA ARG A 62 5.49 -9.73 -13.76
C ARG A 62 4.77 -8.63 -14.57
N GLN A 63 3.90 -9.00 -15.51
CA GLN A 63 3.25 -8.03 -16.40
C GLN A 63 2.33 -7.07 -15.64
N ASP A 64 1.56 -7.58 -14.66
CA ASP A 64 0.72 -6.75 -13.80
C ASP A 64 1.58 -5.78 -12.97
N THR A 65 2.75 -6.25 -12.52
CA THR A 65 3.71 -5.45 -11.76
C THR A 65 4.27 -4.31 -12.62
N GLU A 66 4.64 -4.59 -13.85
CA GLU A 66 5.14 -3.59 -14.80
C GLU A 66 4.07 -2.53 -15.11
N MET A 67 2.80 -2.94 -15.22
CA MET A 67 1.68 -2.00 -15.35
C MET A 67 1.53 -1.08 -14.14
N ALA A 68 1.64 -1.63 -12.92
CA ALA A 68 1.54 -0.86 -11.69
C ALA A 68 2.72 0.12 -11.53
N ILE A 69 3.93 -0.30 -11.90
CA ILE A 69 5.12 0.57 -11.89
C ILE A 69 4.93 1.74 -12.86
N LYS A 70 4.44 1.46 -14.08
CA LYS A 70 4.17 2.50 -15.07
C LYS A 70 3.09 3.47 -14.60
N ALA A 71 2.01 2.98 -14.00
CA ALA A 71 0.97 3.83 -13.42
C ALA A 71 1.52 4.73 -12.29
N ALA A 72 2.41 4.20 -11.45
CA ALA A 72 3.06 4.96 -10.41
C ALA A 72 3.99 6.05 -10.97
N GLU A 73 4.75 5.75 -12.02
CA GLU A 73 5.62 6.72 -12.72
C GLU A 73 4.79 7.84 -13.37
N GLU A 74 3.71 7.51 -14.05
CA GLU A 74 2.80 8.51 -14.64
C GLU A 74 2.19 9.42 -13.56
N ALA A 75 1.71 8.86 -12.45
CA ALA A 75 1.17 9.62 -11.33
C ALA A 75 2.22 10.49 -10.63
N PHE A 76 3.47 10.06 -10.60
CA PHE A 76 4.57 10.81 -9.99
C PHE A 76 4.75 12.19 -10.64
N GLN A 77 4.51 12.33 -11.95
CA GLN A 77 4.65 13.59 -12.68
C GLN A 77 3.76 14.71 -12.13
N THR A 78 2.65 14.35 -11.49
CA THR A 78 1.72 15.30 -10.86
C THR A 78 1.85 15.30 -9.34
N TRP A 79 1.93 14.11 -8.72
CA TRP A 79 2.01 13.96 -7.27
C TRP A 79 3.24 14.63 -6.66
N SER A 80 4.40 14.54 -7.30
CA SER A 80 5.64 15.17 -6.85
C SER A 80 5.58 16.70 -6.79
N LYS A 81 4.63 17.30 -7.51
CA LYS A 81 4.42 18.76 -7.56
C LYS A 81 3.38 19.25 -6.55
N THR A 82 2.70 18.34 -5.85
CA THR A 82 1.77 18.73 -4.78
C THR A 82 2.51 19.40 -3.64
N THR A 83 1.84 20.32 -3.01
CA THR A 83 2.39 21.02 -1.84
C THR A 83 2.46 20.08 -0.62
N PRO A 84 3.32 20.38 0.36
CA PRO A 84 3.31 19.65 1.64
C PRO A 84 1.94 19.65 2.33
N HIS A 85 1.17 20.73 2.24
CA HIS A 85 -0.17 20.84 2.82
C HIS A 85 -1.20 19.95 2.12
N GLU A 86 -1.15 19.83 0.79
CA GLU A 86 -2.02 18.90 0.08
C GLU A 86 -1.75 17.45 0.50
N ARG A 87 -0.48 17.04 0.58
CA ARG A 87 -0.10 15.69 1.03
C ARG A 87 -0.49 15.44 2.48
N HIS A 88 -0.31 16.42 3.37
CA HIS A 88 -0.79 16.40 4.74
C HIS A 88 -2.30 16.13 4.78
N ASN A 89 -3.10 16.88 4.02
CA ASN A 89 -4.56 16.74 3.99
C ASN A 89 -5.00 15.36 3.49
N TYR A 90 -4.38 14.82 2.44
CA TYR A 90 -4.66 13.46 1.95
C TYR A 90 -4.35 12.40 3.01
N LEU A 91 -3.22 12.51 3.69
CA LEU A 91 -2.85 11.57 4.75
C LEU A 91 -3.78 11.69 5.97
N LEU A 92 -4.22 12.89 6.36
CA LEU A 92 -5.21 13.05 7.42
C LEU A 92 -6.58 12.49 7.02
N ALA A 93 -7.00 12.63 5.77
CA ALA A 93 -8.22 12.01 5.27
C ALA A 93 -8.12 10.47 5.33
N LEU A 94 -6.97 9.90 4.94
CA LEU A 94 -6.71 8.46 5.08
C LEU A 94 -6.70 8.02 6.56
N PHE A 95 -6.08 8.80 7.45
CA PHE A 95 -6.09 8.55 8.88
C PHE A 95 -7.53 8.46 9.43
N ALA A 96 -8.39 9.41 9.06
CA ALA A 96 -9.79 9.42 9.48
C ALA A 96 -10.55 8.19 8.96
N LYS A 97 -10.35 7.81 7.70
CA LYS A 97 -10.96 6.62 7.10
C LYS A 97 -10.54 5.32 7.78
N ILE A 98 -9.27 5.16 8.13
CA ILE A 98 -8.78 4.01 8.90
C ILE A 98 -9.41 4.02 10.30
N GLN A 99 -9.52 5.17 10.95
CA GLN A 99 -10.12 5.30 12.27
C GLN A 99 -11.61 4.92 12.27
N GLU A 100 -12.37 5.37 11.26
CA GLU A 100 -13.79 5.03 11.07
C GLU A 100 -14.01 3.52 10.91
N ASN A 101 -13.06 2.81 10.28
CA ASN A 101 -13.15 1.38 9.99
C ASN A 101 -12.25 0.51 10.89
N ALA A 102 -11.80 1.04 12.05
CA ALA A 102 -10.78 0.40 12.87
C ALA A 102 -11.19 -0.99 13.38
N GLU A 103 -12.45 -1.18 13.81
CA GLU A 103 -12.93 -2.47 14.28
C GLU A 103 -13.03 -3.50 13.16
N ASP A 104 -13.43 -3.07 11.96
CA ASP A 104 -13.50 -3.94 10.79
C ASP A 104 -12.10 -4.37 10.33
N PHE A 105 -11.12 -3.46 10.33
CA PHE A 105 -9.73 -3.84 10.12
C PHE A 105 -9.23 -4.85 11.16
N ALA A 106 -9.54 -4.65 12.44
CA ALA A 106 -9.14 -5.60 13.47
C ALA A 106 -9.72 -7.00 13.23
N ARG A 107 -10.99 -7.08 12.86
CA ARG A 107 -11.66 -8.35 12.51
C ARG A 107 -11.07 -8.99 11.25
N LEU A 108 -10.76 -8.18 10.24
CA LEU A 108 -10.13 -8.66 9.01
C LEU A 108 -8.74 -9.24 9.30
N ILE A 109 -7.92 -8.55 10.11
CA ILE A 109 -6.61 -9.03 10.56
C ILE A 109 -6.75 -10.33 11.35
N VAL A 110 -7.72 -10.44 12.27
CA VAL A 110 -7.98 -11.70 13.00
C VAL A 110 -8.26 -12.84 12.01
N ALA A 111 -9.11 -12.61 11.03
CA ALA A 111 -9.51 -13.64 10.08
C ALA A 111 -8.35 -14.11 9.19
N GLU A 112 -7.63 -13.17 8.55
CA GLU A 112 -6.60 -13.53 7.58
C GLU A 112 -5.23 -13.88 8.21
N ASN A 113 -4.93 -13.35 9.42
CA ASN A 113 -3.64 -13.53 10.09
C ASN A 113 -3.69 -14.51 11.27
N GLY A 114 -4.86 -14.69 11.91
CA GLY A 114 -5.02 -15.53 13.09
C GLY A 114 -4.58 -14.84 14.41
N LYS A 115 -4.40 -13.54 14.41
CA LYS A 115 -4.00 -12.75 15.57
C LYS A 115 -5.15 -12.63 16.58
N ALA A 116 -4.86 -12.52 17.88
CA ALA A 116 -5.88 -12.21 18.88
C ALA A 116 -6.51 -10.83 18.60
N ILE A 117 -7.80 -10.67 18.87
CA ILE A 117 -8.52 -9.41 18.57
C ILE A 117 -7.95 -8.21 19.33
N SER A 118 -7.45 -8.40 20.56
CA SER A 118 -6.75 -7.36 21.32
C SER A 118 -5.50 -6.86 20.60
N ASP A 119 -4.71 -7.79 20.05
CA ASP A 119 -3.47 -7.50 19.34
C ASP A 119 -3.77 -6.88 17.96
N ALA A 120 -4.83 -7.35 17.28
CA ALA A 120 -5.28 -6.78 16.03
C ALA A 120 -5.75 -5.33 16.19
N ARG A 121 -6.52 -5.01 17.25
CA ARG A 121 -6.88 -3.63 17.59
C ARG A 121 -5.64 -2.77 17.91
N GLY A 122 -4.68 -3.34 18.64
CA GLY A 122 -3.38 -2.71 18.90
C GLY A 122 -2.62 -2.41 17.60
N GLU A 123 -2.62 -3.36 16.65
CA GLU A 123 -2.01 -3.17 15.34
C GLU A 123 -2.67 -2.06 14.53
N VAL A 124 -4.01 -2.00 14.48
CA VAL A 124 -4.72 -0.95 13.75
C VAL A 124 -4.35 0.43 14.29
N ASN A 125 -4.35 0.60 15.61
CA ASN A 125 -3.93 1.85 16.24
C ASN A 125 -2.47 2.21 15.90
N TYR A 126 -1.58 1.23 15.97
CA TYR A 126 -0.17 1.38 15.61
C TYR A 126 0.00 1.72 14.12
N ALA A 127 -0.71 1.04 13.23
CA ALA A 127 -0.69 1.33 11.80
C ALA A 127 -1.18 2.74 11.49
N ASN A 128 -2.26 3.16 12.15
CA ASN A 128 -2.84 4.48 11.93
C ASN A 128 -1.97 5.61 12.50
N SER A 129 -1.22 5.34 13.57
CA SER A 129 -0.28 6.31 14.13
C SER A 129 0.85 6.68 13.15
N TYR A 130 1.28 5.77 12.27
CA TYR A 130 2.22 6.11 11.21
C TYR A 130 1.61 7.08 10.19
N VAL A 131 0.34 6.87 9.82
CA VAL A 131 -0.33 7.75 8.85
C VAL A 131 -0.42 9.16 9.43
N GLN A 132 -0.84 9.30 10.69
CA GLN A 132 -0.89 10.57 11.40
C GLN A 132 0.49 11.22 11.52
N TRP A 133 1.49 10.46 12.00
CA TRP A 133 2.84 10.98 12.16
C TRP A 133 3.40 11.55 10.87
N PHE A 134 3.30 10.80 9.78
CA PHE A 134 3.86 11.25 8.50
C PHE A 134 3.00 12.30 7.79
N ALA A 135 1.72 12.43 8.12
CA ALA A 135 0.93 13.59 7.74
C ALA A 135 1.55 14.87 8.31
N GLU A 136 1.86 14.87 9.62
CA GLU A 136 2.50 16.01 10.29
C GLU A 136 3.93 16.24 9.78
N GLU A 137 4.70 15.18 9.53
CA GLU A 137 6.06 15.26 9.01
C GLU A 137 6.12 15.77 7.56
N ALA A 138 5.06 15.61 6.77
CA ALA A 138 4.99 16.19 5.42
C ALA A 138 5.26 17.72 5.44
N LEU A 139 4.77 18.40 6.49
CA LEU A 139 4.95 19.84 6.67
C LEU A 139 6.37 20.23 7.13
N ARG A 140 7.18 19.25 7.59
CA ARG A 140 8.51 19.46 8.15
C ARG A 140 9.65 19.05 7.22
N ILE A 141 9.35 18.72 5.96
CA ILE A 141 10.37 18.43 4.94
C ILE A 141 11.03 19.73 4.51
N GLN A 142 12.06 20.12 5.24
CA GLN A 142 12.76 21.39 5.05
C GLN A 142 14.13 21.19 4.44
N GLY A 143 14.55 22.17 3.62
CA GLY A 143 15.94 22.35 3.23
C GLY A 143 16.69 23.23 4.22
N TYR A 144 17.95 23.53 3.94
CA TYR A 144 18.77 24.41 4.75
C TYR A 144 19.80 25.15 3.90
N THR A 145 20.32 26.25 4.44
CA THR A 145 21.44 26.97 3.86
C THR A 145 22.68 26.75 4.73
N THR A 146 23.80 26.42 4.12
CA THR A 146 25.07 26.22 4.82
C THR A 146 26.13 27.19 4.31
N PRO A 147 27.08 27.64 5.16
CA PRO A 147 28.21 28.42 4.72
C PRO A 147 29.06 27.66 3.68
N SER A 148 29.60 28.40 2.71
CA SER A 148 30.58 27.89 1.74
C SER A 148 31.99 28.28 2.18
N PRO A 149 33.00 27.46 1.88
CA PRO A 149 34.41 27.88 2.06
C PRO A 149 34.79 29.06 1.18
N ASN A 150 34.09 29.27 0.07
CA ASN A 150 34.24 30.47 -0.75
C ASN A 150 33.24 31.55 -0.29
N PRO A 151 33.71 32.74 0.17
CA PRO A 151 32.82 33.78 0.69
C PRO A 151 31.85 34.37 -0.35
N SER A 152 32.15 34.19 -1.65
CA SER A 152 31.25 34.63 -2.73
C SER A 152 30.09 33.67 -2.99
N ASN A 153 30.10 32.48 -2.38
CA ASN A 153 29.10 31.43 -2.60
C ASN A 153 28.21 31.25 -1.38
N ARG A 154 26.94 30.91 -1.63
CA ARG A 154 26.02 30.37 -0.64
C ARG A 154 25.49 29.03 -1.12
N THR A 155 25.52 28.04 -0.25
CA THR A 155 25.05 26.68 -0.56
C THR A 155 23.64 26.51 0.02
N THR A 156 22.67 26.19 -0.82
CA THR A 156 21.31 25.86 -0.40
C THR A 156 21.05 24.39 -0.72
N VAL A 157 20.57 23.65 0.27
CA VAL A 157 20.17 22.24 0.15
C VAL A 157 18.65 22.18 0.12
N ILE A 158 18.10 21.53 -0.89
CA ILE A 158 16.66 21.26 -1.00
C ILE A 158 16.43 19.76 -0.89
N ARG A 159 15.25 19.37 -0.40
CA ARG A 159 14.79 17.98 -0.38
C ARG A 159 13.73 17.79 -1.45
N GLN A 160 13.88 16.72 -2.23
CA GLN A 160 12.96 16.38 -3.31
C GLN A 160 12.52 14.92 -3.18
N PRO A 161 11.32 14.55 -3.66
CA PRO A 161 10.91 13.15 -3.72
C PRO A 161 11.87 12.35 -4.61
N VAL A 162 12.15 11.11 -4.23
CA VAL A 162 13.09 10.27 -4.99
C VAL A 162 12.46 9.68 -6.25
N GLY A 163 11.13 9.53 -6.31
CA GLY A 163 10.42 8.92 -7.44
C GLY A 163 9.44 7.84 -7.01
N VAL A 164 9.40 6.73 -7.74
CA VAL A 164 8.56 5.57 -7.47
C VAL A 164 9.18 4.69 -6.38
N ALA A 165 8.42 4.41 -5.33
CA ALA A 165 8.84 3.53 -4.24
C ALA A 165 8.14 2.16 -4.34
N ALA A 166 8.91 1.09 -4.53
CA ALA A 166 8.45 -0.28 -4.41
C ALA A 166 8.52 -0.73 -2.94
N LEU A 167 7.40 -1.21 -2.41
CA LEU A 167 7.23 -1.53 -1.00
C LEU A 167 6.83 -3.00 -0.84
N ILE A 168 7.70 -3.80 -0.24
CA ILE A 168 7.45 -5.21 0.05
C ILE A 168 7.14 -5.33 1.54
N ALA A 169 5.96 -5.86 1.86
CA ALA A 169 5.47 -6.01 3.23
C ALA A 169 5.39 -7.49 3.64
N PRO A 170 5.79 -7.86 4.89
CA PRO A 170 5.59 -9.18 5.45
C PRO A 170 4.18 -9.32 6.03
N TRP A 171 3.81 -10.55 6.35
CA TRP A 171 2.48 -10.95 6.81
C TRP A 171 2.21 -10.69 8.30
N ASN A 172 3.24 -10.56 9.13
CA ASN A 172 3.12 -10.58 10.59
C ASN A 172 2.41 -9.35 11.20
N PHE A 173 2.41 -8.22 10.48
CA PHE A 173 1.63 -7.01 10.76
C PHE A 173 1.07 -6.48 9.43
N PRO A 174 0.01 -7.11 8.90
CA PRO A 174 -0.42 -6.92 7.51
C PRO A 174 -0.86 -5.49 7.17
N LEU A 175 -1.32 -4.71 8.16
CA LEU A 175 -1.65 -3.30 7.98
C LEU A 175 -0.46 -2.40 8.32
N ALA A 176 0.15 -2.58 9.51
CA ALA A 176 1.18 -1.66 10.01
C ALA A 176 2.46 -1.68 9.17
N MET A 177 2.86 -2.83 8.60
CA MET A 177 4.04 -2.91 7.74
C MET A 177 3.85 -2.22 6.39
N ILE A 178 2.62 -1.98 5.99
CA ILE A 178 2.30 -1.21 4.79
C ILE A 178 2.23 0.28 5.12
N THR A 179 1.44 0.67 6.13
CA THR A 179 1.25 2.10 6.46
C THR A 179 2.56 2.80 6.82
N ARG A 180 3.46 2.12 7.57
CA ARG A 180 4.79 2.66 7.92
C ARG A 180 5.72 2.91 6.73
N LYS A 181 5.39 2.39 5.55
CA LYS A 181 6.13 2.58 4.29
C LYS A 181 5.38 3.51 3.34
N VAL A 182 4.07 3.32 3.18
CA VAL A 182 3.23 4.13 2.30
C VAL A 182 3.17 5.57 2.81
N ALA A 183 2.88 5.77 4.09
CA ALA A 183 2.71 7.12 4.64
C ALA A 183 3.94 8.02 4.47
N PRO A 184 5.18 7.60 4.82
CA PRO A 184 6.36 8.43 4.56
C PRO A 184 6.66 8.63 3.07
N ALA A 185 6.37 7.64 2.21
CA ALA A 185 6.57 7.80 0.77
C ALA A 185 5.64 8.89 0.21
N LEU A 186 4.35 8.85 0.56
CA LEU A 186 3.38 9.85 0.15
C LEU A 186 3.70 11.23 0.73
N ALA A 187 4.05 11.31 2.01
CA ALA A 187 4.47 12.55 2.67
C ALA A 187 5.64 13.22 1.94
N ALA A 188 6.61 12.42 1.48
CA ALA A 188 7.76 12.90 0.73
C ALA A 188 7.44 13.28 -0.73
N GLY A 189 6.24 12.97 -1.24
CA GLY A 189 5.84 13.23 -2.63
C GLY A 189 6.20 12.11 -3.59
N CYS A 190 6.52 10.91 -3.09
CA CYS A 190 6.75 9.70 -3.88
C CYS A 190 5.43 8.98 -4.17
N THR A 191 5.37 8.25 -5.27
CA THR A 191 4.30 7.28 -5.55
C THR A 191 4.73 5.88 -5.13
N THR A 192 3.77 4.95 -4.98
CA THR A 192 4.05 3.65 -4.40
C THR A 192 3.47 2.49 -5.20
N VAL A 193 4.25 1.40 -5.25
CA VAL A 193 3.81 0.07 -5.69
C VAL A 193 4.02 -0.88 -4.52
N VAL A 194 2.93 -1.35 -3.92
CA VAL A 194 2.93 -2.22 -2.75
C VAL A 194 2.75 -3.66 -3.19
N LYS A 195 3.72 -4.52 -2.88
CA LYS A 195 3.55 -5.96 -2.90
C LYS A 195 2.99 -6.40 -1.55
N ALA A 196 1.71 -6.75 -1.53
CA ALA A 196 1.06 -7.31 -0.35
C ALA A 196 1.64 -8.69 0.00
N PRO A 197 1.63 -9.10 1.28
CA PRO A 197 1.98 -10.46 1.65
C PRO A 197 0.94 -11.45 1.12
N HIS A 198 1.37 -12.58 0.59
CA HIS A 198 0.44 -13.58 0.04
C HIS A 198 -0.40 -14.26 1.14
N GLU A 199 0.10 -14.28 2.37
CA GLU A 199 -0.59 -14.89 3.51
C GLU A 199 -1.76 -14.04 4.05
N ALA A 200 -1.69 -12.72 3.89
CA ALA A 200 -2.63 -11.76 4.45
C ALA A 200 -2.78 -10.54 3.53
N PRO A 201 -3.38 -10.70 2.33
CA PRO A 201 -3.49 -9.64 1.34
C PRO A 201 -4.68 -8.70 1.56
N LEU A 202 -5.72 -9.14 2.29
CA LEU A 202 -6.99 -8.41 2.39
C LEU A 202 -6.84 -7.08 3.12
N SER A 203 -6.02 -7.01 4.17
CA SER A 203 -5.72 -5.73 4.85
C SER A 203 -5.05 -4.71 3.92
N ALA A 204 -4.20 -5.16 2.99
CA ALA A 204 -3.57 -4.29 2.00
C ALA A 204 -4.58 -3.75 0.99
N LEU A 205 -5.49 -4.59 0.52
CA LEU A 205 -6.56 -4.21 -0.40
C LEU A 205 -7.58 -3.28 0.27
N ALA A 206 -7.94 -3.55 1.52
CA ALA A 206 -8.80 -2.66 2.31
C ALA A 206 -8.16 -1.27 2.49
N LEU A 207 -6.84 -1.20 2.72
CA LEU A 207 -6.12 0.07 2.80
C LEU A 207 -6.17 0.83 1.45
N ALA A 208 -6.03 0.14 0.32
CA ALA A 208 -6.15 0.74 -1.01
C ALA A 208 -7.54 1.33 -1.24
N TYR A 209 -8.59 0.62 -0.83
CA TYR A 209 -9.96 1.12 -0.89
C TYR A 209 -10.15 2.39 -0.05
N LEU A 210 -9.67 2.41 1.19
CA LEU A 210 -9.77 3.61 2.04
C LEU A 210 -8.90 4.76 1.52
N ALA A 211 -7.81 4.48 0.82
CA ALA A 211 -7.02 5.51 0.15
C ALA A 211 -7.77 6.15 -1.03
N GLU A 212 -8.53 5.36 -1.78
CA GLU A 212 -9.45 5.85 -2.82
C GLU A 212 -10.56 6.72 -2.20
N GLU A 213 -11.21 6.25 -1.13
CA GLU A 213 -12.23 7.00 -0.38
C GLU A 213 -11.68 8.29 0.28
N ALA A 214 -10.40 8.32 0.63
CA ALA A 214 -9.72 9.51 1.12
C ALA A 214 -9.36 10.51 0.01
N GLY A 215 -9.66 10.18 -1.25
CA GLY A 215 -9.41 11.03 -2.42
C GLY A 215 -7.96 11.06 -2.88
N ILE A 216 -7.12 10.11 -2.47
CA ILE A 216 -5.74 10.00 -2.97
C ILE A 216 -5.80 9.74 -4.48
N PRO A 217 -5.10 10.54 -5.31
CA PRO A 217 -5.19 10.45 -6.76
C PRO A 217 -4.79 9.06 -7.29
N LYS A 218 -5.42 8.67 -8.41
CA LYS A 218 -5.12 7.41 -9.10
C LYS A 218 -3.62 7.27 -9.40
N GLY A 219 -3.10 6.05 -9.34
CA GLY A 219 -1.71 5.73 -9.60
C GLY A 219 -0.73 6.10 -8.48
N VAL A 220 -1.11 6.95 -7.51
CA VAL A 220 -0.26 7.33 -6.37
C VAL A 220 -0.01 6.15 -5.43
N ILE A 221 -1.02 5.31 -5.22
CA ILE A 221 -0.92 4.03 -4.51
C ILE A 221 -1.37 2.94 -5.48
N ASN A 222 -0.55 1.90 -5.62
CA ASN A 222 -0.87 0.69 -6.36
C ASN A 222 -0.61 -0.50 -5.45
N VAL A 223 -1.55 -1.44 -5.35
CA VAL A 223 -1.46 -2.63 -4.49
C VAL A 223 -1.60 -3.88 -5.32
N LEU A 224 -0.59 -4.73 -5.26
CA LEU A 224 -0.47 -5.98 -5.98
C LEU A 224 -0.54 -7.17 -5.03
N VAL A 225 -1.21 -8.22 -5.49
CA VAL A 225 -1.35 -9.49 -4.78
C VAL A 225 -0.86 -10.63 -5.65
N SER A 226 -0.13 -11.58 -5.08
CA SER A 226 0.32 -12.80 -5.75
C SER A 226 0.26 -14.00 -4.83
N SER A 227 0.13 -15.20 -5.38
CA SER A 227 0.31 -16.45 -4.65
C SER A 227 1.78 -16.72 -4.38
N ARG A 228 2.04 -17.53 -3.35
CA ARG A 228 3.40 -18.02 -3.07
C ARG A 228 3.94 -18.82 -4.25
N GLY A 229 5.14 -18.51 -4.69
CA GLY A 229 5.84 -19.28 -5.71
C GLY A 229 6.35 -18.46 -6.89
N LYS A 230 6.07 -18.91 -8.12
CA LYS A 230 6.62 -18.31 -9.34
C LYS A 230 6.16 -16.87 -9.54
N ASN A 231 4.85 -16.60 -9.41
CA ASN A 231 4.29 -15.27 -9.63
C ASN A 231 4.83 -14.27 -8.61
N GLU A 232 4.91 -14.64 -7.34
CA GLU A 232 5.51 -13.81 -6.29
C GLU A 232 6.98 -13.49 -6.58
N SER A 233 7.76 -14.49 -7.00
CA SER A 233 9.16 -14.32 -7.35
C SER A 233 9.35 -13.42 -8.56
N GLU A 234 8.54 -13.58 -9.60
CA GLU A 234 8.57 -12.73 -10.80
C GLU A 234 8.12 -11.28 -10.50
N MET A 235 7.13 -11.10 -9.62
CA MET A 235 6.74 -9.78 -9.13
C MET A 235 7.90 -9.10 -8.38
N GLY A 236 8.54 -9.82 -7.46
CA GLY A 236 9.71 -9.32 -6.72
C GLY A 236 10.85 -8.92 -7.66
N LYS A 237 11.16 -9.75 -8.66
CA LYS A 237 12.18 -9.44 -9.69
C LYS A 237 11.81 -8.19 -10.48
N ALA A 238 10.57 -8.07 -10.95
CA ALA A 238 10.11 -6.92 -11.71
C ALA A 238 10.29 -5.61 -10.92
N LEU A 239 9.99 -5.62 -9.61
CA LEU A 239 10.21 -4.48 -8.73
C LEU A 239 11.70 -4.12 -8.54
N CYS A 240 12.59 -5.13 -8.53
CA CYS A 240 14.03 -4.91 -8.35
C CYS A 240 14.75 -4.54 -9.65
N GLU A 241 14.31 -5.05 -10.79
CA GLU A 241 14.97 -4.90 -12.09
C GLU A 241 14.51 -3.65 -12.85
N SER A 242 13.34 -3.09 -12.49
CA SER A 242 12.76 -1.96 -13.20
C SER A 242 13.57 -0.68 -12.96
N THR A 243 13.96 -0.03 -14.04
CA THR A 243 14.63 1.30 -14.01
C THR A 243 13.68 2.45 -13.67
N LEU A 244 12.37 2.20 -13.61
CA LEU A 244 11.35 3.17 -13.19
C LEU A 244 11.10 3.13 -11.67
N VAL A 245 11.71 2.18 -10.96
CA VAL A 245 11.65 2.11 -9.49
C VAL A 245 12.90 2.76 -8.93
N ASP A 246 12.73 3.88 -8.22
CA ASP A 246 13.83 4.67 -7.67
C ASP A 246 14.23 4.23 -6.27
N LYS A 247 13.31 3.56 -5.56
CA LYS A 247 13.56 3.08 -4.20
C LYS A 247 12.83 1.77 -3.93
N LEU A 248 13.55 0.79 -3.42
CA LEU A 248 12.98 -0.43 -2.85
C LEU A 248 13.03 -0.37 -1.32
N SER A 249 11.90 -0.67 -0.67
CA SER A 249 11.82 -0.84 0.78
C SER A 249 11.21 -2.20 1.12
N SER A 250 12.01 -3.07 1.71
CA SER A 250 11.56 -4.38 2.19
C SER A 250 11.79 -4.51 3.69
N VAL A 251 10.86 -5.17 4.38
CA VAL A 251 11.13 -5.76 5.69
C VAL A 251 11.38 -7.24 5.43
N SER A 252 12.63 -7.66 5.60
CA SER A 252 13.07 -9.01 5.29
C SER A 252 13.61 -9.67 6.54
N TYR A 253 13.48 -10.99 6.60
CA TYR A 253 14.29 -11.81 7.49
C TYR A 253 15.71 -11.91 6.91
N THR A 254 16.71 -11.96 7.77
CA THR A 254 18.16 -11.94 7.46
C THR A 254 18.61 -13.05 6.48
N HIS A 255 17.74 -13.98 6.11
CA HIS A 255 18.02 -15.12 5.24
C HIS A 255 17.37 -15.05 3.84
N LEU A 256 16.65 -13.98 3.49
CA LEU A 256 16.35 -13.71 2.09
C LEU A 256 17.59 -13.03 1.49
N THR A 257 18.51 -13.87 1.03
CA THR A 257 19.58 -13.40 0.15
C THR A 257 18.97 -12.94 -1.16
N LEU A 258 18.58 -11.67 -1.21
CA LEU A 258 18.62 -10.95 -2.47
C LEU A 258 20.07 -11.06 -2.95
N PRO A 259 20.33 -11.39 -4.24
CA PRO A 259 21.66 -11.21 -4.75
C PRO A 259 22.02 -9.75 -4.49
N THR A 260 22.94 -9.55 -3.56
CA THR A 260 23.46 -8.22 -3.24
C THR A 260 24.25 -7.79 -4.46
N ILE A 261 23.61 -7.09 -5.37
CA ILE A 261 24.34 -6.29 -6.34
C ILE A 261 24.81 -5.06 -5.56
N CYS A 262 25.90 -5.24 -4.80
CA CYS A 262 26.76 -4.14 -4.43
C CYS A 262 27.56 -3.75 -5.67
N SER A 263 27.02 -2.86 -6.47
CA SER A 263 27.85 -2.01 -7.29
C SER A 263 28.16 -0.77 -6.45
N VAL A 264 29.39 -0.68 -6.02
CA VAL A 264 30.04 0.51 -5.46
C VAL A 264 30.10 1.57 -6.54
#